data_ae4afc6b1e82f0f7b166f8fbb3a29560
#
_entry.id   ae4afc6b1e82f0f7b166f8fbb3a29560
#
_cell.length_a   1.000
_cell.length_b   1.000
_cell.length_c   1.000
_cell.angle_alpha   90.00
_cell.angle_beta   90.00
_cell.angle_gamma   90.00
#
_symmetry.space_group_name_H-M   'P 1'
#
loop_
_entity.id
_entity.type
_entity.pdbx_description
1 polymer ?
#
loop_
_entity_poly.entity_id
_entity_poly.type
_entity_poly.pdbx_seq_one_letter_code
_entity_poly.pdbx_strand_id
1 'polypeptide(L)'
;RIVMNVASVRFRAEIFVNKKLVGYDLVNSTPFAVDVTPFILPGQENVIAFRITDPNGNFNWKDSQVYTWGEYRTNPSHGFGGITGKVELVATDKLYIGDVFIKNQPDPHSIEVEVTACNETKNPMKAQKMLLTVKEHKGEKVLYRKEYSVENLVVGENKQTFHIHLPAAKLWSCLLYTSDAADDR
;
A
#
# COMPACT_ATOMS: atom_id res chain seq x y z
N ARG A 1 -4.34 -13.43 -8.02
CA ARG A 1 -4.96 -12.24 -7.43
C ARG A 1 -4.44 -10.99 -8.14
N ILE A 2 -5.35 -10.04 -8.43
CA ILE A 2 -4.98 -8.78 -9.08
C ILE A 2 -5.53 -7.63 -8.23
N VAL A 3 -4.63 -6.77 -7.77
CA VAL A 3 -4.97 -5.61 -6.94
C VAL A 3 -4.59 -4.34 -7.68
N MET A 4 -5.48 -3.38 -7.66
CA MET A 4 -5.20 -2.03 -8.13
C MET A 4 -4.79 -1.18 -6.94
N ASN A 5 -3.53 -0.75 -6.93
CA ASN A 5 -3.00 0.21 -5.98
C ASN A 5 -3.10 1.60 -6.56
N VAL A 6 -3.66 2.52 -5.80
CA VAL A 6 -3.81 3.93 -6.17
C VAL A 6 -3.12 4.75 -5.09
N ALA A 7 -2.05 5.44 -5.46
CA ALA A 7 -1.24 6.19 -4.50
C ALA A 7 -1.95 7.46 -4.02
N SER A 8 -2.70 8.12 -4.89
CA SER A 8 -3.43 9.32 -4.51
C SER A 8 -4.47 9.71 -5.56
N VAL A 9 -5.64 10.11 -5.09
CA VAL A 9 -6.71 10.73 -5.90
C VAL A 9 -7.25 11.95 -5.16
N ARG A 10 -7.68 12.94 -5.90
CA ARG A 10 -8.27 14.18 -5.38
C ARG A 10 -9.63 14.43 -6.06
N PHE A 11 -10.77 14.30 -5.41
CA PHE A 11 -11.13 13.92 -4.06
C PHE A 11 -11.65 12.49 -3.98
N ARG A 12 -12.98 12.32 -4.18
CA ARG A 12 -13.64 11.03 -4.20
C ARG A 12 -13.34 10.32 -5.50
N ALA A 13 -12.92 9.08 -5.38
CA ALA A 13 -12.76 8.17 -6.50
C ALA A 13 -13.80 7.04 -6.47
N GLU A 14 -14.36 6.73 -7.62
CA GLU A 14 -15.10 5.50 -7.86
C GLU A 14 -14.43 4.77 -9.01
N ILE A 15 -14.13 3.50 -8.80
CA ILE A 15 -13.37 2.68 -9.74
C ILE A 15 -14.32 1.69 -10.41
N PHE A 16 -14.27 1.67 -11.71
CA PHE A 16 -15.05 0.73 -12.53
C PHE A 16 -14.10 -0.17 -13.32
N VAL A 17 -14.39 -1.45 -13.32
CA VAL A 17 -13.76 -2.44 -14.22
C VAL A 17 -14.85 -3.10 -15.04
N ASN A 18 -14.69 -3.05 -16.36
CA ASN A 18 -15.66 -3.62 -17.31
C ASN A 18 -17.10 -3.15 -17.03
N LYS A 19 -17.25 -1.83 -16.79
CA LYS A 19 -18.51 -1.13 -16.46
C LYS A 19 -19.13 -1.48 -15.10
N LYS A 20 -18.48 -2.30 -14.27
CA LYS A 20 -18.93 -2.61 -12.90
C LYS A 20 -18.18 -1.76 -11.89
N LEU A 21 -18.88 -1.16 -10.94
CA LEU A 21 -18.27 -0.49 -9.80
C LEU A 21 -17.59 -1.56 -8.92
N VAL A 22 -16.28 -1.42 -8.72
CA VAL A 22 -15.46 -2.40 -7.99
C VAL A 22 -14.92 -1.87 -6.67
N GLY A 23 -14.87 -0.56 -6.53
CA GLY A 23 -14.43 0.10 -5.30
C GLY A 23 -14.60 1.60 -5.35
N TYR A 24 -14.46 2.22 -4.20
CA TYR A 24 -14.45 3.67 -4.07
C TYR A 24 -13.54 4.09 -2.90
N ASP A 25 -13.06 5.31 -2.96
CA ASP A 25 -12.36 5.97 -1.86
C ASP A 25 -12.93 7.37 -1.65
N LEU A 26 -13.04 7.76 -0.37
CA LEU A 26 -13.54 9.07 0.06
C LEU A 26 -12.45 9.92 0.70
N VAL A 27 -11.27 9.32 0.94
CA VAL A 27 -10.18 9.97 1.66
C VAL A 27 -9.26 10.68 0.68
N ASN A 28 -9.32 11.98 0.69
CA ASN A 28 -8.52 12.82 -0.20
C ASN A 28 -7.02 12.57 0.00
N SER A 29 -6.31 12.35 -1.12
CA SER A 29 -4.85 12.30 -1.19
C SER A 29 -4.17 11.23 -0.33
N THR A 30 -4.87 10.13 -0.06
CA THR A 30 -4.31 8.96 0.63
C THR A 30 -4.22 7.75 -0.29
N PRO A 31 -3.25 6.86 -0.09
CA PRO A 31 -3.17 5.64 -0.86
C PRO A 31 -4.27 4.65 -0.45
N PHE A 32 -4.79 3.95 -1.43
CA PHE A 32 -5.75 2.87 -1.22
C PHE A 32 -5.57 1.75 -2.25
N ALA A 33 -6.14 0.58 -1.95
CA ALA A 33 -6.07 -0.59 -2.82
C ALA A 33 -7.44 -1.22 -3.02
N VAL A 34 -7.69 -1.72 -4.24
CA VAL A 34 -8.93 -2.41 -4.59
C VAL A 34 -8.61 -3.76 -5.23
N ASP A 35 -9.19 -4.83 -4.70
CA ASP A 35 -9.11 -6.15 -5.33
C ASP A 35 -10.04 -6.21 -6.54
N VAL A 36 -9.44 -6.26 -7.71
CA VAL A 36 -10.15 -6.29 -8.99
C VAL A 36 -10.23 -7.69 -9.60
N THR A 37 -9.65 -8.68 -8.94
CA THR A 37 -9.59 -10.08 -9.43
C THR A 37 -10.93 -10.61 -9.95
N PRO A 38 -12.07 -10.42 -9.24
CA PRO A 38 -13.35 -10.98 -9.70
C PRO A 38 -13.93 -10.33 -10.96
N PHE A 39 -13.37 -9.18 -11.36
CA PHE A 39 -13.91 -8.34 -12.44
C PHE A 39 -13.04 -8.34 -13.69
N ILE A 40 -11.83 -8.90 -13.60
CA ILE A 40 -10.89 -9.04 -14.72
C ILE A 40 -11.28 -10.23 -15.58
N LEU A 41 -11.24 -10.04 -16.89
CA LEU A 41 -11.40 -11.07 -17.90
C LEU A 41 -10.02 -11.51 -18.38
N PRO A 42 -9.50 -12.66 -17.93
CA PRO A 42 -8.16 -13.12 -18.31
C PRO A 42 -8.04 -13.34 -19.82
N GLY A 43 -6.94 -12.92 -20.41
CA GLY A 43 -6.67 -13.09 -21.83
C GLY A 43 -7.50 -12.19 -22.78
N GLN A 44 -8.22 -11.23 -22.22
CA GLN A 44 -9.04 -10.29 -22.97
C GLN A 44 -8.66 -8.85 -22.62
N GLU A 45 -9.10 -7.90 -23.45
CA GLU A 45 -9.05 -6.49 -23.12
C GLU A 45 -9.98 -6.19 -21.94
N ASN A 46 -9.48 -5.42 -21.00
CA ASN A 46 -10.23 -4.98 -19.82
C ASN A 46 -10.24 -3.44 -19.77
N VAL A 47 -11.39 -2.86 -19.54
CA VAL A 47 -11.57 -1.41 -19.47
C VAL A 47 -11.63 -1.01 -17.99
N ILE A 48 -10.71 -0.12 -17.59
CA ILE A 48 -10.69 0.48 -16.27
C ILE A 48 -11.08 1.95 -16.42
N ALA A 49 -12.01 2.41 -15.59
CA ALA A 49 -12.45 3.79 -15.56
C ALA A 49 -12.50 4.31 -14.12
N PHE A 50 -12.06 5.54 -13.93
CA PHE A 50 -12.18 6.28 -12.69
C PHE A 50 -13.20 7.39 -12.87
N ARG A 51 -14.20 7.45 -11.98
CA ARG A 51 -15.04 8.62 -11.81
C ARG A 51 -14.54 9.39 -10.60
N ILE A 52 -14.00 10.57 -10.84
CA ILE A 52 -13.48 11.43 -9.78
C ILE A 52 -14.44 12.61 -9.61
N THR A 53 -14.87 12.82 -8.37
CA THR A 53 -15.72 13.94 -8.00
C THR A 53 -14.91 14.94 -7.20
N ASP A 54 -14.74 16.12 -7.79
CA ASP A 54 -14.17 17.29 -7.12
C ASP A 54 -15.29 18.29 -6.89
N PRO A 55 -15.62 18.60 -5.62
CA PRO A 55 -16.70 19.53 -5.31
C PRO A 55 -16.36 20.99 -5.61
N ASN A 56 -15.09 21.32 -5.82
CA ASN A 56 -14.59 22.68 -5.96
C ASN A 56 -14.06 23.00 -7.38
N GLY A 57 -14.70 22.48 -8.40
CA GLY A 57 -14.30 22.66 -9.80
C GLY A 57 -14.24 24.11 -10.31
N ASN A 58 -14.69 25.08 -9.52
CA ASN A 58 -14.54 26.50 -9.78
C ASN A 58 -13.40 27.05 -8.92
N PHE A 59 -12.41 27.64 -9.52
CA PHE A 59 -11.27 28.31 -8.85
C PHE A 59 -11.65 29.54 -8.02
N ASN A 60 -12.86 29.62 -7.53
CA ASN A 60 -13.32 30.73 -6.76
C ASN A 60 -13.12 30.48 -5.27
N TRP A 61 -12.27 31.27 -4.63
CA TRP A 61 -12.03 31.22 -3.19
C TRP A 61 -13.31 31.33 -2.33
N LYS A 62 -14.38 31.88 -2.89
CA LYS A 62 -15.67 32.02 -2.22
C LYS A 62 -16.44 30.70 -2.16
N ASP A 63 -16.14 29.76 -3.03
CA ASP A 63 -16.85 28.50 -3.17
C ASP A 63 -16.15 27.35 -2.40
N SER A 64 -15.06 27.64 -1.69
CA SER A 64 -14.35 26.67 -0.86
C SER A 64 -15.15 26.38 0.41
N GLN A 65 -16.14 25.53 0.28
CA GLN A 65 -16.92 25.04 1.43
C GLN A 65 -16.44 23.66 1.87
N VAL A 66 -16.59 23.40 3.17
CA VAL A 66 -16.39 22.04 3.71
C VAL A 66 -17.39 21.12 3.04
N TYR A 67 -16.88 20.13 2.34
CA TYR A 67 -17.70 19.13 1.70
C TYR A 67 -17.99 18.00 2.68
N THR A 68 -19.26 17.72 2.93
CA THR A 68 -19.72 16.63 3.79
C THR A 68 -20.30 15.50 2.97
N TRP A 69 -19.83 14.29 3.24
CA TRP A 69 -20.33 13.08 2.64
C TRP A 69 -20.79 12.14 3.76
N GLY A 70 -22.05 12.22 4.14
CA GLY A 70 -22.52 11.62 5.37
C GLY A 70 -21.85 12.26 6.58
N GLU A 71 -21.22 11.44 7.42
CA GLU A 71 -20.43 11.93 8.56
C GLU A 71 -19.01 12.36 8.19
N TYR A 72 -18.60 12.13 6.96
CA TYR A 72 -17.26 12.42 6.49
C TYR A 72 -17.15 13.88 6.02
N ARG A 73 -16.18 14.59 6.58
CA ARG A 73 -15.87 15.97 6.21
C ARG A 73 -14.54 16.04 5.49
N THR A 74 -14.55 16.61 4.30
CA THR A 74 -13.31 16.94 3.59
C THR A 74 -13.09 18.44 3.64
N ASN A 75 -11.87 18.83 3.95
CA ASN A 75 -11.50 20.25 3.83
C ASN A 75 -11.56 20.69 2.37
N PRO A 76 -12.03 21.92 2.10
CA PRO A 76 -11.99 22.46 0.78
C PRO A 76 -10.55 22.51 0.29
N SER A 77 -10.32 22.05 -0.91
CA SER A 77 -9.02 22.22 -1.54
C SER A 77 -9.18 23.15 -2.72
N HIS A 78 -8.33 24.13 -2.77
CA HIS A 78 -8.17 24.93 -3.97
C HIS A 78 -7.36 24.11 -4.96
N GLY A 79 -7.89 23.79 -6.10
CA GLY A 79 -7.11 23.16 -7.12
C GLY A 79 -7.82 22.10 -7.92
N PHE A 80 -7.03 21.28 -8.54
CA PHE A 80 -7.46 20.32 -9.54
C PHE A 80 -7.92 19.01 -8.90
N GLY A 81 -9.08 18.53 -9.28
CA GLY A 81 -9.47 17.13 -9.09
C GLY A 81 -8.70 16.23 -10.05
N GLY A 82 -8.53 14.99 -9.70
CA GLY A 82 -7.90 14.04 -10.59
C GLY A 82 -7.11 12.94 -9.87
N ILE A 83 -6.46 12.12 -10.66
CA ILE A 83 -5.47 11.15 -10.17
C ILE A 83 -4.16 11.92 -10.00
N THR A 84 -3.70 12.06 -8.77
CA THR A 84 -2.51 12.84 -8.42
C THR A 84 -1.31 11.96 -8.08
N GLY A 85 -1.53 10.66 -7.93
CA GLY A 85 -0.51 9.67 -7.64
C GLY A 85 -0.48 8.52 -8.66
N LYS A 86 0.48 7.63 -8.48
CA LYS A 86 0.65 6.45 -9.33
C LYS A 86 -0.54 5.49 -9.22
N VAL A 87 -0.93 4.88 -10.32
CA VAL A 87 -1.90 3.78 -10.37
C VAL A 87 -1.19 2.54 -10.91
N GLU A 88 -1.25 1.45 -10.18
CA GLU A 88 -0.60 0.19 -10.53
C GLU A 88 -1.56 -0.98 -10.42
N LEU A 89 -1.44 -1.93 -11.34
CA LEU A 89 -2.00 -3.26 -11.20
C LEU A 89 -0.91 -4.21 -10.76
N VAL A 90 -1.11 -4.82 -9.60
CA VAL A 90 -0.18 -5.80 -9.03
C VAL A 90 -0.83 -7.18 -9.09
N ALA A 91 -0.21 -8.09 -9.84
CA ALA A 91 -0.62 -9.49 -9.89
C ALA A 91 0.24 -10.31 -8.93
N THR A 92 -0.40 -11.07 -8.06
CA THR A 92 0.26 -11.97 -7.11
C THR A 92 -0.30 -13.38 -7.25
N ASP A 93 0.47 -14.36 -6.78
CA ASP A 93 -0.05 -15.70 -6.54
C ASP A 93 -1.08 -15.69 -5.41
N LYS A 94 -1.69 -16.85 -5.15
CA LYS A 94 -2.62 -17.03 -4.03
C LYS A 94 -1.93 -17.12 -2.68
N LEU A 95 -0.62 -17.33 -2.68
CA LEU A 95 0.23 -17.15 -1.49
C LEU A 95 1.04 -15.87 -1.70
N TYR A 96 0.85 -14.90 -0.86
CA TYR A 96 1.50 -13.58 -0.99
C TYR A 96 1.74 -12.95 0.39
N ILE A 97 2.61 -11.96 0.42
CA ILE A 97 2.78 -11.11 1.60
C ILE A 97 1.71 -10.02 1.55
N GLY A 98 0.83 -10.04 2.56
CA GLY A 98 -0.27 -9.06 2.68
C GLY A 98 0.16 -7.79 3.38
N ASP A 99 1.06 -7.90 4.37
CA ASP A 99 1.55 -6.75 5.12
C ASP A 99 2.93 -7.02 5.72
N VAL A 100 3.70 -5.95 5.90
CA VAL A 100 4.99 -5.96 6.62
C VAL A 100 5.01 -4.78 7.58
N PHE A 101 4.92 -5.03 8.87
CA PHE A 101 4.93 -4.01 9.89
C PHE A 101 6.26 -4.04 10.67
N ILE A 102 6.98 -2.92 10.68
CA ILE A 102 8.28 -2.78 11.32
C ILE A 102 8.11 -1.99 12.62
N LYS A 103 8.53 -2.59 13.73
CA LYS A 103 8.47 -2.00 15.06
C LYS A 103 9.87 -1.69 15.57
N ASN A 104 10.10 -0.45 15.98
CA ASN A 104 11.32 -0.07 16.66
C ASN A 104 11.43 -0.80 18.00
N GLN A 105 12.65 -1.10 18.40
CA GLN A 105 12.95 -1.71 19.68
C GLN A 105 13.69 -0.71 20.58
N PRO A 106 13.78 -0.93 21.92
CA PRO A 106 14.55 -0.08 22.80
C PRO A 106 16.03 0.04 22.40
N ASP A 107 16.63 -1.01 21.88
CA ASP A 107 17.91 -0.96 21.20
C ASP A 107 17.70 -0.40 19.78
N PRO A 108 18.27 0.78 19.45
CA PRO A 108 18.06 1.43 18.15
C PRO A 108 18.64 0.65 16.96
N HIS A 109 19.52 -0.31 17.21
CA HIS A 109 20.05 -1.21 16.19
C HIS A 109 19.23 -2.49 16.05
N SER A 110 18.12 -2.61 16.74
CA SER A 110 17.21 -3.77 16.68
C SER A 110 15.84 -3.36 16.20
N ILE A 111 15.24 -4.22 15.39
CA ILE A 111 13.86 -4.09 14.92
C ILE A 111 13.11 -5.39 15.09
N GLU A 112 11.81 -5.30 15.32
CA GLU A 112 10.88 -6.41 15.18
C GLU A 112 10.13 -6.23 13.85
N VAL A 113 10.10 -7.28 13.05
CA VAL A 113 9.39 -7.30 11.77
C VAL A 113 8.26 -8.30 11.86
N GLU A 114 7.02 -7.82 11.83
CA GLU A 114 5.83 -8.64 11.72
C GLU A 114 5.43 -8.74 10.25
N VAL A 115 5.37 -9.96 9.73
CA VAL A 115 4.99 -10.24 8.35
C VAL A 115 3.67 -10.99 8.37
N THR A 116 2.68 -10.48 7.63
CA THR A 116 1.41 -11.16 7.39
C THR A 116 1.46 -11.85 6.03
N ALA A 117 1.57 -13.18 6.03
CA ALA A 117 1.47 -14.01 4.84
C ALA A 117 0.03 -14.45 4.65
N CYS A 118 -0.52 -14.20 3.46
CA CYS A 118 -1.90 -14.56 3.10
C CYS A 118 -1.90 -15.79 2.21
N ASN A 119 -2.61 -16.82 2.64
CA ASN A 119 -2.84 -18.04 1.86
C ASN A 119 -4.29 -18.09 1.41
N GLU A 120 -4.55 -17.71 0.16
CA GLU A 120 -5.87 -17.79 -0.50
C GLU A 120 -6.06 -19.09 -1.30
N THR A 121 -5.20 -20.08 -1.09
CA THR A 121 -5.42 -21.43 -1.64
C THR A 121 -6.48 -22.16 -0.84
N LYS A 122 -6.94 -23.32 -1.37
CA LYS A 122 -7.95 -24.12 -0.67
C LYS A 122 -7.39 -24.97 0.47
N ASN A 123 -6.07 -25.09 0.58
CA ASN A 123 -5.41 -26.01 1.52
C ASN A 123 -4.30 -25.28 2.28
N PRO A 124 -4.00 -25.72 3.51
CA PRO A 124 -2.79 -25.30 4.21
C PRO A 124 -1.53 -25.64 3.40
N MET A 125 -0.56 -24.75 3.43
CA MET A 125 0.72 -24.94 2.75
C MET A 125 1.81 -25.26 3.79
N LYS A 126 2.59 -26.30 3.50
CA LYS A 126 3.71 -26.73 4.36
C LYS A 126 5.03 -26.25 3.77
N ALA A 127 6.01 -26.01 4.66
CA ALA A 127 7.41 -25.80 4.33
C ALA A 127 7.64 -24.73 3.25
N GLN A 128 7.08 -23.53 3.45
CA GLN A 128 7.36 -22.39 2.60
C GLN A 128 8.65 -21.68 3.05
N LYS A 129 9.34 -21.06 2.10
CA LYS A 129 10.54 -20.28 2.38
C LYS A 129 10.21 -18.79 2.28
N MET A 130 10.62 -18.05 3.29
CA MET A 130 10.50 -16.59 3.33
C MET A 130 11.91 -15.99 3.39
N LEU A 131 12.24 -15.17 2.38
CA LEU A 131 13.49 -14.44 2.36
C LEU A 131 13.27 -13.03 2.88
N LEU A 132 13.91 -12.68 3.99
CA LEU A 132 13.88 -11.35 4.55
C LEU A 132 15.20 -10.64 4.26
N THR A 133 15.11 -9.46 3.65
CA THR A 133 16.27 -8.65 3.27
C THR A 133 16.08 -7.21 3.75
N VAL A 134 17.06 -6.68 4.47
CA VAL A 134 17.13 -5.26 4.84
C VAL A 134 18.30 -4.63 4.09
N LYS A 135 18.04 -3.53 3.41
CA LYS A 135 19.04 -2.76 2.64
C LYS A 135 19.17 -1.35 3.20
N GLU A 136 20.29 -0.71 2.94
CA GLU A 136 20.43 0.74 3.16
C GLU A 136 19.45 1.50 2.26
N HIS A 137 18.90 2.59 2.80
CA HIS A 137 18.09 3.52 2.00
C HIS A 137 18.97 4.13 0.89
N LYS A 138 18.45 4.25 -0.31
CA LYS A 138 19.16 4.73 -1.51
C LYS A 138 20.48 3.97 -1.84
N GLY A 139 20.69 2.80 -1.26
CA GLY A 139 21.89 1.99 -1.46
C GLY A 139 21.59 0.54 -1.85
N GLU A 140 22.52 -0.08 -2.55
CA GLU A 140 22.46 -1.52 -2.85
C GLU A 140 23.00 -2.40 -1.70
N LYS A 141 23.59 -1.79 -0.67
CA LYS A 141 24.23 -2.52 0.41
C LYS A 141 23.19 -3.24 1.26
N VAL A 142 23.33 -4.56 1.32
CA VAL A 142 22.50 -5.42 2.16
C VAL A 142 23.04 -5.40 3.57
N LEU A 143 22.22 -4.98 4.53
CA LEU A 143 22.53 -4.97 5.96
C LEU A 143 22.16 -6.29 6.64
N TYR A 144 21.10 -6.93 6.13
CA TYR A 144 20.63 -8.21 6.64
C TYR A 144 19.99 -9.02 5.52
N ARG A 145 20.25 -10.31 5.49
CA ARG A 145 19.60 -11.26 4.58
C ARG A 145 19.53 -12.63 5.22
N LYS A 146 18.33 -13.15 5.40
CA LYS A 146 18.12 -14.47 5.95
C LYS A 146 16.88 -15.14 5.36
N GLU A 147 17.01 -16.43 5.05
CA GLU A 147 15.90 -17.29 4.67
C GLU A 147 15.33 -17.95 5.92
N TYR A 148 14.01 -17.96 6.05
CA TYR A 148 13.28 -18.59 7.11
C TYR A 148 12.38 -19.68 6.54
N SER A 149 12.32 -20.82 7.20
CA SER A 149 11.31 -21.84 6.92
C SER A 149 10.04 -21.49 7.69
N VAL A 150 8.94 -21.34 6.97
CA VAL A 150 7.63 -21.10 7.56
C VAL A 150 6.82 -22.38 7.42
N GLU A 151 6.54 -22.99 8.54
CA GLU A 151 5.76 -24.23 8.58
C GLU A 151 4.27 -23.90 8.78
N ASN A 152 3.41 -24.66 8.12
CA ASN A 152 1.96 -24.63 8.32
C ASN A 152 1.29 -23.25 8.11
N LEU A 153 1.41 -22.69 6.91
CA LEU A 153 0.58 -21.55 6.52
C LEU A 153 -0.87 -22.04 6.32
N VAL A 154 -1.70 -21.78 7.31
CA VAL A 154 -3.14 -22.08 7.21
C VAL A 154 -3.83 -21.21 6.18
N VAL A 155 -5.00 -21.61 5.72
CA VAL A 155 -5.81 -20.78 4.82
C VAL A 155 -6.19 -19.47 5.54
N GLY A 156 -6.01 -18.34 4.86
CA GLY A 156 -6.20 -17.01 5.42
C GLY A 156 -4.88 -16.35 5.84
N GLU A 157 -4.95 -15.47 6.82
CA GLU A 157 -3.82 -14.68 7.30
C GLU A 157 -2.95 -15.47 8.29
N ASN A 158 -1.64 -15.37 8.12
CA ASN A 158 -0.64 -16.00 8.98
C ASN A 158 0.41 -14.95 9.37
N LYS A 159 0.50 -14.64 10.65
CA LYS A 159 1.47 -13.68 11.17
C LYS A 159 2.75 -14.37 11.63
N GLN A 160 3.88 -13.83 11.23
CA GLN A 160 5.22 -14.27 11.59
C GLN A 160 6.00 -13.08 12.13
N THR A 161 6.69 -13.25 13.25
CA THR A 161 7.47 -12.20 13.89
C THR A 161 8.95 -12.55 13.85
N PHE A 162 9.77 -11.61 13.41
CA PHE A 162 11.21 -11.74 13.31
C PHE A 162 11.90 -10.64 14.09
N HIS A 163 12.87 -11.00 14.94
CA HIS A 163 13.74 -10.03 15.61
C HIS A 163 15.06 -9.95 14.85
N ILE A 164 15.43 -8.75 14.46
CA ILE A 164 16.60 -8.49 13.62
C ILE A 164 17.48 -7.48 14.29
N HIS A 165 18.76 -7.82 14.43
CA HIS A 165 19.79 -6.91 14.89
C HIS A 165 20.62 -6.41 13.70
N LEU A 166 20.77 -5.08 13.61
CA LEU A 166 21.39 -4.36 12.49
C LEU A 166 22.54 -3.46 13.00
N PRO A 167 23.66 -4.05 13.46
CA PRO A 167 24.73 -3.26 14.08
C PRO A 167 25.41 -2.29 13.12
N ALA A 168 25.33 -2.54 11.82
CA ALA A 168 25.90 -1.68 10.78
C ALA A 168 24.92 -0.64 10.24
N ALA A 169 23.67 -0.58 10.77
CA ALA A 169 22.70 0.41 10.33
C ALA A 169 23.11 1.82 10.78
N LYS A 170 23.06 2.76 9.86
CA LYS A 170 23.18 4.18 10.18
C LYS A 170 21.86 4.65 10.78
N LEU A 171 21.92 5.09 12.02
CA LEU A 171 20.72 5.62 12.68
C LEU A 171 20.40 7.01 12.14
N TRP A 172 19.09 7.26 12.02
CA TRP A 172 18.63 8.59 11.65
C TRP A 172 19.03 9.63 12.70
N SER A 173 19.49 10.76 12.24
CA SER A 173 19.71 11.95 13.07
C SER A 173 19.35 13.19 12.27
N CYS A 174 19.11 14.29 12.94
CA CYS A 174 18.83 15.58 12.28
C CYS A 174 19.97 16.08 11.38
N LEU A 175 21.19 15.55 11.57
CA LEU A 175 22.37 15.84 10.74
C LEU A 175 22.55 14.83 9.60
N LEU A 176 21.97 13.63 9.72
CA LEU A 176 21.96 12.58 8.72
C LEU A 176 20.53 12.37 8.27
N TYR A 177 20.12 13.12 7.26
CA TYR A 177 18.82 12.95 6.64
C TYR A 177 18.81 11.63 5.87
N THR A 178 18.37 10.55 6.52
CA THR A 178 18.34 9.22 5.93
C THR A 178 16.96 8.83 5.37
N SER A 179 15.92 9.63 5.65
CA SER A 179 14.59 9.46 5.09
C SER A 179 14.23 10.64 4.19
N ASP A 180 13.68 10.33 3.04
CA ASP A 180 13.30 11.27 1.99
C ASP A 180 11.88 11.79 2.14
N ALA A 181 11.45 12.11 3.34
CA ALA A 181 10.12 12.70 3.56
C ALA A 181 9.89 14.01 2.76
N ALA A 182 10.92 14.58 2.15
CA ALA A 182 10.84 15.77 1.30
C ALA A 182 10.85 15.49 -0.21
N ASP A 183 11.22 14.29 -0.65
CA ASP A 183 11.31 13.94 -2.08
C ASP A 183 10.07 13.18 -2.60
N ASP A 184 9.12 12.84 -1.74
CA ASP A 184 7.81 12.29 -2.11
C ASP A 184 6.81 13.40 -2.49
N ARG A 185 7.27 14.34 -3.34
CA ARG A 185 6.42 15.36 -3.95
C ARG A 185 6.13 15.05 -5.41
#